data_dd01006d67e2610a5864e53aeeae8317
#
_entry.id   dd01006d67e2610a5864e53aeeae8317
#
_cell.length_a   1.000
_cell.length_b   1.000
_cell.length_c   1.000
_cell.angle_alpha   90.00
_cell.angle_beta   90.00
_cell.angle_gamma   90.00
#
_symmetry.space_group_name_H-M   'P 1'
#
loop_
_entity.id
_entity.type
_entity.pdbx_description
1 polymer ?
#
loop_
_entity_poly.entity_id
_entity_poly.type
_entity_poly.pdbx_seq_one_letter_code
_entity_poly.pdbx_strand_id
1 'polypeptide(L)'
;MNLFRGNHRRVSAVSAALFLNVLFSDPALPCQKAPSNPFSPFQGEKVAGPGAPGDEGVRRETAKFGVFFASAQPSAAVAQESPAPAQAAPAAMAGKEKSPAVPEIPLAHKPYSVQVTIGFDGSATQHPGFRESCTSDMRQGLGRMFGSMWNAQVSASDWLIPANDARLRRLNEAEVMARYPDPATEKVILVSVASANGAFEVSCREYDARIQELSPILSEQTYDVQSVPGIACRLARDCFRPVLMFSAQSIDRSELEFHLQAGCLIPPDPSAAQIREGDVLRTFIRQMDRRSPDKLKLLQKLDLCYVRVTSFNKSLPAGVISAEDKDLSIEGKTTGSSEAVIDSGHVRGVLISHGFVPFGGRGRSMQQIALRQRPSASRSRVRLVLQSQPDRPLICYRVDKVAKLRYADTSDVPSVRILTDRNGELEIDVDPENPTFWLYVYSGSLLLARVPYAPGLVPLDTMKLPDDSLRLSVEGGLYLFRDELVDSVALKAVHMSLARKAADEGNVAGLEAAIKQLDGLPGKEHFESELNAVRTPAIVKADQQKNPSVKRKIESLCRSMSESLTTFYATDKRRKDAEEIEKLRQSAQSKAATMPPPTSP
;
A
#
# COMPACT_ATOMS: atom_id res chain seq x y z
N MET A 1 -27.34 51.54 30.32
CA MET A 1 -27.33 51.76 28.89
C MET A 1 -26.82 50.48 28.24
N ASN A 2 -27.67 49.49 28.02
CA ASN A 2 -28.47 49.11 26.84
C ASN A 2 -27.72 49.24 25.52
N LEU A 3 -27.41 48.08 24.98
CA LEU A 3 -27.49 47.63 23.57
C LEU A 3 -26.39 46.61 23.27
N PHE A 4 -26.76 45.37 23.22
CA PHE A 4 -26.36 44.32 22.26
C PHE A 4 -26.75 42.93 22.82
N ARG A 5 -28.07 42.66 22.74
CA ARG A 5 -28.58 41.30 22.80
C ARG A 5 -29.40 41.09 21.52
N GLY A 6 -28.98 40.15 20.71
CA GLY A 6 -29.80 39.68 19.58
C GLY A 6 -28.97 39.41 18.35
N ASN A 7 -28.45 38.16 18.17
CA ASN A 7 -28.31 37.48 16.89
C ASN A 7 -27.51 36.18 17.03
N HIS A 8 -28.05 35.23 17.79
CA HIS A 8 -27.47 33.85 17.78
C HIS A 8 -28.55 32.75 17.62
N ARG A 9 -29.53 32.97 16.74
CA ARG A 9 -30.55 31.91 16.48
C ARG A 9 -30.86 31.67 14.99
N ARG A 10 -30.00 32.07 14.04
CA ARG A 10 -30.28 31.85 12.61
C ARG A 10 -29.20 31.10 11.81
N VAL A 11 -28.22 30.46 12.44
CA VAL A 11 -27.15 29.76 11.70
C VAL A 11 -27.34 28.24 11.64
N SER A 12 -28.21 27.66 12.48
CA SER A 12 -28.39 26.19 12.51
C SER A 12 -29.34 25.61 11.44
N ALA A 13 -30.14 26.46 10.78
CA ALA A 13 -31.15 25.95 9.82
C ALA A 13 -30.67 25.94 8.36
N VAL A 14 -29.58 26.63 8.03
CA VAL A 14 -29.08 26.75 6.67
C VAL A 14 -28.10 25.61 6.30
N SER A 15 -27.43 25.01 7.29
CA SER A 15 -26.52 23.88 7.02
C SER A 15 -27.21 22.55 6.72
N ALA A 16 -28.45 22.36 7.15
CA ALA A 16 -29.20 21.13 6.84
C ALA A 16 -29.86 21.17 5.44
N ALA A 17 -30.12 22.36 4.91
CA ALA A 17 -30.76 22.52 3.59
C ALA A 17 -29.79 22.43 2.40
N LEU A 18 -28.49 22.57 2.62
CA LEU A 18 -27.47 22.47 1.56
C LEU A 18 -27.01 21.05 1.25
N PHE A 19 -27.32 20.08 2.12
CA PHE A 19 -27.01 18.66 1.86
C PHE A 19 -28.14 17.90 1.14
N LEU A 20 -29.34 18.47 1.04
CA LEU A 20 -30.48 17.82 0.37
C LEU A 20 -30.65 18.21 -1.12
N ASN A 21 -29.94 19.21 -1.61
CA ASN A 21 -30.12 19.70 -2.99
C ASN A 21 -29.16 19.09 -4.02
N VAL A 22 -28.36 18.09 -3.67
CA VAL A 22 -27.43 17.39 -4.59
C VAL A 22 -27.98 16.03 -5.06
N LEU A 23 -29.14 15.59 -4.58
CA LEU A 23 -29.67 14.24 -4.85
C LEU A 23 -30.93 14.17 -5.74
N PHE A 24 -31.43 15.29 -6.30
CA PHE A 24 -32.56 15.23 -7.22
C PHE A 24 -32.32 16.16 -8.42
N SER A 25 -31.68 15.65 -9.45
CA SER A 25 -31.73 16.16 -10.81
C SER A 25 -31.61 14.97 -11.75
N ASP A 26 -32.74 14.36 -12.08
CA ASP A 26 -32.89 13.47 -13.23
C ASP A 26 -33.05 14.31 -14.51
N PRO A 27 -32.34 13.98 -15.58
CA PRO A 27 -32.86 14.16 -16.91
C PRO A 27 -33.09 12.81 -17.60
N ALA A 28 -34.32 12.57 -17.96
CA ALA A 28 -34.79 11.51 -18.84
C ALA A 28 -33.96 11.43 -20.14
N LEU A 29 -33.47 10.24 -20.46
CA LEU A 29 -32.90 9.90 -21.77
C LEU A 29 -33.70 8.74 -22.39
N PRO A 30 -33.91 8.77 -23.73
CA PRO A 30 -34.84 7.87 -24.39
C PRO A 30 -34.26 6.47 -24.67
N CYS A 31 -35.14 5.49 -24.63
CA CYS A 31 -34.92 4.11 -25.04
C CYS A 31 -34.33 4.02 -26.45
N GLN A 32 -33.14 3.47 -26.60
CA GLN A 32 -32.66 2.93 -27.88
C GLN A 32 -32.71 1.40 -27.85
N LYS A 33 -33.34 0.88 -28.95
CA LYS A 33 -33.57 -0.54 -29.23
C LYS A 33 -32.26 -1.30 -29.40
N ALA A 34 -32.19 -2.49 -28.80
CA ALA A 34 -31.14 -3.48 -29.00
C ALA A 34 -31.15 -4.04 -30.44
N PRO A 35 -30.00 -4.31 -31.07
CA PRO A 35 -29.92 -5.08 -32.29
C PRO A 35 -29.93 -6.57 -32.02
N SER A 36 -30.70 -7.29 -32.84
CA SER A 36 -30.91 -8.72 -32.89
C SER A 36 -29.67 -9.50 -33.29
N ASN A 37 -29.36 -10.57 -32.55
CA ASN A 37 -28.40 -11.60 -32.92
C ASN A 37 -28.94 -12.50 -34.03
N PRO A 38 -28.13 -12.88 -35.05
CA PRO A 38 -28.39 -14.08 -35.83
C PRO A 38 -27.36 -15.17 -35.46
N PHE A 39 -27.80 -16.20 -34.75
CA PHE A 39 -27.13 -17.48 -34.71
C PHE A 39 -27.53 -18.32 -35.94
N SER A 40 -26.53 -18.78 -36.69
CA SER A 40 -26.65 -19.91 -37.62
C SER A 40 -25.76 -21.06 -37.17
N PRO A 41 -26.24 -22.31 -37.29
CA PRO A 41 -25.51 -23.46 -36.82
C PRO A 41 -24.55 -24.00 -37.90
N PHE A 42 -23.32 -24.27 -37.48
CA PHE A 42 -22.36 -25.00 -38.34
C PHE A 42 -22.56 -26.52 -38.23
N GLN A 43 -22.82 -27.09 -39.39
CA GLN A 43 -22.91 -28.55 -39.61
C GLN A 43 -21.52 -29.19 -39.52
N GLY A 44 -21.51 -30.40 -38.99
CA GLY A 44 -20.32 -31.22 -38.84
C GLY A 44 -19.81 -31.81 -40.16
N GLU A 45 -18.52 -31.95 -40.22
CA GLU A 45 -17.83 -32.74 -41.22
C GLU A 45 -16.97 -33.79 -40.50
N LYS A 46 -17.33 -35.07 -40.78
CA LYS A 46 -16.61 -36.27 -40.38
C LYS A 46 -15.40 -36.43 -41.28
N VAL A 47 -14.21 -36.56 -40.73
CA VAL A 47 -13.09 -37.19 -41.44
C VAL A 47 -12.53 -38.35 -40.59
N ALA A 48 -12.40 -39.47 -41.27
CA ALA A 48 -12.01 -40.78 -40.79
C ALA A 48 -10.53 -40.85 -40.36
N GLY A 49 -10.25 -41.73 -39.38
CA GLY A 49 -8.90 -42.12 -39.02
C GLY A 49 -8.26 -43.06 -40.07
N PRO A 50 -6.98 -43.42 -39.90
CA PRO A 50 -6.67 -44.74 -39.41
C PRO A 50 -5.40 -44.89 -38.53
N GLY A 51 -5.38 -46.01 -37.75
CA GLY A 51 -4.18 -46.81 -37.55
C GLY A 51 -3.37 -46.60 -36.28
N ALA A 52 -3.60 -47.42 -35.29
CA ALA A 52 -2.58 -47.84 -34.35
C ALA A 52 -1.63 -48.85 -35.02
N PRO A 53 -0.34 -48.92 -34.62
CA PRO A 53 0.04 -49.98 -33.69
C PRO A 53 1.24 -49.61 -32.76
N GLY A 54 1.44 -50.47 -31.72
CA GLY A 54 2.78 -50.69 -31.15
C GLY A 54 2.90 -50.42 -29.65
N ASP A 55 2.54 -51.44 -28.93
CA ASP A 55 2.90 -51.74 -27.54
C ASP A 55 4.43 -51.91 -27.42
N GLU A 56 5.11 -51.08 -26.59
CA GLU A 56 6.43 -51.41 -26.06
C GLU A 56 6.56 -50.91 -24.63
N GLY A 57 6.70 -51.92 -23.75
CA GLY A 57 6.83 -51.77 -22.33
C GLY A 57 8.10 -51.04 -21.90
N VAL A 58 7.94 -50.04 -21.05
CA VAL A 58 9.03 -49.45 -20.26
C VAL A 58 8.79 -49.69 -18.78
N ARG A 59 9.70 -50.48 -18.23
CA ARG A 59 9.80 -50.86 -16.80
C ARG A 59 9.82 -49.63 -15.90
N ARG A 60 8.96 -49.65 -14.90
CA ARG A 60 9.03 -48.77 -13.74
C ARG A 60 10.15 -49.26 -12.81
N GLU A 61 11.23 -48.52 -12.71
CA GLU A 61 12.17 -48.60 -11.58
C GLU A 61 11.72 -47.64 -10.47
N THR A 62 11.29 -48.22 -9.38
CA THR A 62 11.00 -47.53 -8.12
C THR A 62 12.30 -47.30 -7.34
N ALA A 63 12.87 -46.12 -7.41
CA ALA A 63 13.95 -45.73 -6.52
C ALA A 63 13.40 -45.32 -5.14
N LYS A 64 13.62 -46.20 -4.17
CA LYS A 64 13.43 -45.91 -2.74
C LYS A 64 14.57 -44.99 -2.27
N PHE A 65 14.27 -43.74 -1.97
CA PHE A 65 15.17 -42.88 -1.18
C PHE A 65 14.89 -43.08 0.30
N GLY A 66 15.81 -43.74 0.98
CA GLY A 66 15.86 -43.89 2.42
C GLY A 66 16.37 -42.57 3.05
N VAL A 67 15.58 -42.03 3.99
CA VAL A 67 15.97 -40.89 4.81
C VAL A 67 16.83 -41.40 5.96
N PHE A 68 18.11 -41.07 5.96
CA PHE A 68 19.01 -41.27 7.11
C PHE A 68 18.91 -40.07 8.05
N PHE A 69 18.34 -40.28 9.21
CA PHE A 69 18.50 -39.39 10.36
C PHE A 69 19.82 -39.74 11.06
N ALA A 70 20.79 -38.85 11.02
CA ALA A 70 21.98 -38.90 11.86
C ALA A 70 21.74 -38.06 13.13
N SER A 71 21.54 -38.76 14.26
CA SER A 71 21.53 -38.15 15.58
C SER A 71 22.96 -37.94 16.02
N ALA A 72 23.38 -36.69 16.22
CA ALA A 72 24.66 -36.36 16.88
C ALA A 72 24.45 -36.16 18.38
N GLN A 73 25.02 -37.03 19.18
CA GLN A 73 25.16 -36.89 20.64
C GLN A 73 26.32 -35.92 20.96
N PRO A 74 26.20 -35.07 22.00
CA PRO A 74 27.31 -34.26 22.45
C PRO A 74 28.29 -35.05 23.30
N SER A 75 29.56 -35.08 22.91
CA SER A 75 30.69 -35.62 23.67
C SER A 75 31.08 -34.66 24.78
N ALA A 76 31.10 -35.15 26.00
CA ALA A 76 31.61 -34.48 27.19
C ALA A 76 33.15 -34.39 27.11
N ALA A 77 33.71 -33.19 27.15
CA ALA A 77 35.15 -32.96 27.33
C ALA A 77 35.45 -32.51 28.76
N VAL A 78 36.37 -33.26 29.33
CA VAL A 78 36.94 -33.20 30.66
C VAL A 78 37.62 -31.84 30.91
N ALA A 79 37.37 -31.26 32.09
CA ALA A 79 38.06 -30.09 32.62
C ALA A 79 39.52 -30.45 33.02
N GLN A 80 40.49 -29.71 32.51
CA GLN A 80 41.86 -29.63 33.08
C GLN A 80 42.00 -28.28 33.79
N GLU A 81 42.23 -28.39 35.11
CA GLU A 81 42.69 -27.30 35.98
C GLU A 81 44.12 -26.90 35.58
N SER A 82 44.38 -25.61 35.45
CA SER A 82 45.69 -25.00 35.40
C SER A 82 45.79 -23.82 36.36
N PRO A 83 46.97 -23.61 36.99
CA PRO A 83 47.11 -22.84 38.22
C PRO A 83 47.14 -21.33 37.97
N ALA A 84 46.73 -20.58 39.00
CA ALA A 84 46.71 -19.12 39.06
C ALA A 84 48.10 -18.48 38.91
N PRO A 85 48.23 -17.33 38.23
CA PRO A 85 49.31 -16.38 38.52
C PRO A 85 48.81 -15.09 39.15
N ALA A 86 49.53 -14.78 40.21
CA ALA A 86 49.90 -13.50 40.83
C ALA A 86 49.11 -12.20 40.46
N GLN A 87 48.72 -11.55 41.55
CA GLN A 87 48.23 -10.18 41.66
C GLN A 87 49.09 -9.16 40.89
N ALA A 88 48.51 -8.44 39.97
CA ALA A 88 49.04 -7.22 39.39
C ALA A 88 48.22 -6.01 39.86
N ALA A 89 48.92 -4.95 40.21
CA ALA A 89 48.44 -3.69 40.80
C ALA A 89 47.39 -2.96 39.94
N PRO A 90 46.57 -2.06 40.52
CA PRO A 90 45.52 -1.35 39.81
C PRO A 90 46.12 -0.34 38.85
N ALA A 91 45.95 -0.60 37.54
CA ALA A 91 46.21 0.37 36.48
C ALA A 91 45.16 1.49 36.56
N ALA A 92 45.66 2.71 36.58
CA ALA A 92 44.91 3.94 36.55
C ALA A 92 43.84 3.92 35.43
N MET A 93 42.60 4.28 35.76
CA MET A 93 41.52 4.51 34.81
C MET A 93 41.92 5.68 33.92
N ALA A 94 42.46 5.38 32.74
CA ALA A 94 42.53 6.32 31.65
C ALA A 94 41.11 6.54 31.16
N GLY A 95 40.55 7.73 31.43
CA GLY A 95 39.27 8.15 30.91
C GLY A 95 39.27 8.01 29.39
N LYS A 96 38.39 7.18 28.84
CA LYS A 96 38.09 7.17 27.42
C LYS A 96 37.56 8.53 27.09
N GLU A 97 38.40 9.42 26.60
CA GLU A 97 37.95 10.62 25.87
C GLU A 97 37.01 10.16 24.78
N LYS A 98 35.74 10.51 24.90
CA LYS A 98 34.78 10.37 23.82
C LYS A 98 35.29 11.21 22.68
N SER A 99 35.84 10.57 21.66
CA SER A 99 36.14 11.19 20.36
C SER A 99 34.92 12.05 19.96
N PRO A 100 35.12 13.32 19.56
CA PRO A 100 34.01 14.18 19.19
C PRO A 100 33.21 13.49 18.08
N ALA A 101 31.93 13.29 18.31
CA ALA A 101 31.03 12.66 17.34
C ALA A 101 31.07 13.52 16.07
N VAL A 102 31.57 12.96 14.99
CA VAL A 102 31.51 13.61 13.66
C VAL A 102 30.03 13.87 13.40
N PRO A 103 29.63 15.12 13.06
CA PRO A 103 28.25 15.45 12.82
C PRO A 103 27.69 14.57 11.70
N GLU A 104 26.62 13.86 11.98
CA GLU A 104 25.98 12.97 11.01
C GLU A 104 25.35 13.82 9.89
N ILE A 105 25.76 13.57 8.64
CA ILE A 105 25.24 14.29 7.47
C ILE A 105 23.74 13.96 7.32
N PRO A 106 22.85 14.96 7.26
CA PRO A 106 21.43 14.72 7.03
C PRO A 106 21.19 13.87 5.79
N LEU A 107 20.21 12.98 5.81
CA LEU A 107 19.92 12.02 4.74
C LEU A 107 19.74 12.70 3.38
N ALA A 108 19.07 13.86 3.35
CA ALA A 108 18.82 14.61 2.12
C ALA A 108 20.11 15.18 1.46
N HIS A 109 21.18 15.33 2.22
CA HIS A 109 22.52 15.76 1.72
C HIS A 109 23.50 14.61 1.57
N LYS A 110 23.11 13.38 1.93
CA LYS A 110 23.99 12.22 1.89
C LYS A 110 23.98 11.60 0.48
N PRO A 111 25.06 11.66 -0.32
CA PRO A 111 25.11 11.02 -1.63
C PRO A 111 25.00 9.51 -1.49
N TYR A 112 24.55 8.85 -2.56
CA TYR A 112 24.59 7.40 -2.63
C TYR A 112 26.02 6.90 -2.89
N SER A 113 26.46 5.91 -2.11
CA SER A 113 27.67 5.14 -2.42
C SER A 113 27.32 4.03 -3.41
N VAL A 114 27.74 4.20 -4.68
CA VAL A 114 27.35 3.32 -5.79
C VAL A 114 28.58 2.63 -6.37
N GLN A 115 28.59 1.30 -6.33
CA GLN A 115 29.57 0.49 -7.05
C GLN A 115 28.99 0.06 -8.39
N VAL A 116 29.61 0.46 -9.49
CA VAL A 116 29.20 0.04 -10.84
C VAL A 116 30.22 -0.98 -11.37
N THR A 117 29.72 -2.17 -11.67
CA THR A 117 30.55 -3.29 -12.13
C THR A 117 30.11 -3.71 -13.52
N ILE A 118 31.07 -3.72 -14.46
CA ILE A 118 30.81 -4.02 -15.85
C ILE A 118 31.49 -5.34 -16.21
N GLY A 119 30.70 -6.31 -16.66
CA GLY A 119 31.20 -7.54 -17.29
C GLY A 119 31.15 -7.43 -18.80
N PHE A 120 32.14 -8.02 -19.46
CA PHE A 120 32.25 -8.04 -20.91
C PHE A 120 32.34 -9.48 -21.42
N ASP A 121 31.53 -9.82 -22.42
CA ASP A 121 31.50 -11.15 -23.04
C ASP A 121 31.48 -11.05 -24.57
N GLY A 122 32.05 -12.06 -25.22
CA GLY A 122 32.19 -12.08 -26.67
C GLY A 122 33.51 -11.45 -27.17
N SER A 123 33.98 -11.84 -28.34
CA SER A 123 35.31 -11.49 -28.87
C SER A 123 35.51 -9.98 -29.01
N ALA A 124 34.53 -9.25 -29.49
CA ALA A 124 34.61 -7.80 -29.70
C ALA A 124 34.67 -7.02 -28.38
N THR A 125 33.91 -7.44 -27.36
CA THR A 125 33.81 -6.74 -26.07
C THR A 125 34.96 -7.05 -25.12
N GLN A 126 35.67 -8.16 -25.34
CA GLN A 126 36.85 -8.55 -24.54
C GLN A 126 38.14 -7.87 -24.99
N HIS A 127 38.11 -7.16 -26.09
CA HIS A 127 39.29 -6.40 -26.54
C HIS A 127 39.69 -5.36 -25.48
N PRO A 128 40.94 -5.31 -25.00
CA PRO A 128 41.39 -4.44 -23.91
C PRO A 128 41.06 -2.96 -24.13
N GLY A 129 41.31 -2.43 -25.32
CA GLY A 129 40.99 -1.03 -25.62
C GLY A 129 39.51 -0.69 -25.56
N PHE A 130 38.61 -1.61 -25.95
CA PHE A 130 37.17 -1.42 -25.84
C PHE A 130 36.72 -1.41 -24.37
N ARG A 131 37.22 -2.36 -23.55
CA ARG A 131 36.85 -2.45 -22.11
C ARG A 131 37.26 -1.18 -21.36
N GLU A 132 38.47 -0.70 -21.61
CA GLU A 132 39.00 0.51 -20.97
C GLU A 132 38.22 1.77 -21.40
N SER A 133 38.03 1.94 -22.72
CA SER A 133 37.26 3.07 -23.26
C SER A 133 35.81 3.06 -22.73
N CYS A 134 35.10 1.95 -22.85
CA CYS A 134 33.71 1.82 -22.38
C CYS A 134 33.60 2.11 -20.89
N THR A 135 34.53 1.60 -20.06
CA THR A 135 34.54 1.87 -18.62
C THR A 135 34.81 3.35 -18.32
N SER A 136 35.72 3.98 -19.04
CA SER A 136 36.01 5.41 -18.92
C SER A 136 34.83 6.28 -19.33
N ASP A 137 34.23 5.99 -20.48
CA ASP A 137 33.11 6.74 -21.03
C ASP A 137 31.89 6.61 -20.15
N MET A 138 31.63 5.42 -19.62
CA MET A 138 30.56 5.19 -18.65
C MET A 138 30.78 5.97 -17.34
N ARG A 139 32.03 6.01 -16.82
CA ARG A 139 32.38 6.82 -15.64
C ARG A 139 32.07 8.29 -15.86
N GLN A 140 32.48 8.83 -17.02
CA GLN A 140 32.21 10.22 -17.38
C GLN A 140 30.70 10.46 -17.57
N GLY A 141 30.00 9.54 -18.25
CA GLY A 141 28.55 9.61 -18.50
C GLY A 141 27.75 9.65 -17.22
N LEU A 142 28.05 8.76 -16.28
CA LEU A 142 27.41 8.74 -14.96
C LEU A 142 27.70 10.01 -14.15
N GLY A 143 28.95 10.50 -14.20
CA GLY A 143 29.32 11.76 -13.55
C GLY A 143 28.55 12.97 -14.08
N ARG A 144 28.34 13.05 -15.42
CA ARG A 144 27.51 14.11 -16.03
C ARG A 144 26.03 13.96 -15.71
N MET A 145 25.54 12.72 -15.57
CA MET A 145 24.13 12.43 -15.33
C MET A 145 23.72 12.67 -13.88
N PHE A 146 24.50 12.15 -12.93
CA PHE A 146 24.15 12.15 -11.51
C PHE A 146 24.90 13.19 -10.66
N GLY A 147 26.06 13.65 -11.12
CA GLY A 147 26.87 14.65 -10.40
C GLY A 147 27.16 14.24 -8.96
N SER A 148 26.95 15.16 -8.04
CA SER A 148 27.16 14.97 -6.59
C SER A 148 26.19 14.00 -5.93
N MET A 149 25.11 13.64 -6.60
CA MET A 149 24.11 12.70 -6.06
C MET A 149 24.67 11.28 -5.89
N TRP A 150 25.61 10.86 -6.75
CA TRP A 150 26.28 9.59 -6.68
C TRP A 150 27.77 9.75 -6.40
N ASN A 151 28.27 9.02 -5.40
CA ASN A 151 29.67 8.71 -5.25
C ASN A 151 29.92 7.36 -5.95
N ALA A 152 30.10 7.41 -7.27
CA ALA A 152 30.14 6.22 -8.12
C ALA A 152 31.57 5.74 -8.36
N GLN A 153 31.82 4.46 -8.09
CA GLN A 153 33.04 3.75 -8.46
C GLN A 153 32.73 2.81 -9.62
N VAL A 154 33.36 3.05 -10.80
CA VAL A 154 33.10 2.26 -12.01
C VAL A 154 34.32 1.38 -12.30
N SER A 155 34.12 0.07 -12.42
CA SER A 155 35.17 -0.90 -12.69
C SER A 155 34.69 -2.04 -13.59
N ALA A 156 35.59 -2.50 -14.46
CA ALA A 156 35.39 -3.75 -15.20
C ALA A 156 35.67 -4.95 -14.29
N SER A 157 34.94 -6.06 -14.45
CA SER A 157 35.14 -7.25 -13.65
C SER A 157 34.76 -8.54 -14.39
N ASP A 158 35.61 -9.56 -14.22
CA ASP A 158 35.42 -10.86 -14.86
C ASP A 158 34.51 -11.82 -14.07
N TRP A 159 34.11 -11.48 -12.82
CA TRP A 159 33.21 -12.34 -12.04
C TRP A 159 31.79 -12.43 -12.62
N LEU A 160 31.41 -11.47 -13.48
CA LEU A 160 30.13 -11.50 -14.19
C LEU A 160 30.17 -12.39 -15.46
N ILE A 161 31.30 -12.94 -15.83
CA ILE A 161 31.41 -13.80 -17.01
C ILE A 161 30.71 -15.15 -16.79
N PRO A 162 29.90 -15.63 -17.76
CA PRO A 162 29.57 -15.00 -19.03
C PRO A 162 28.67 -13.76 -18.86
N ALA A 163 29.13 -12.60 -19.32
CA ALA A 163 28.49 -11.32 -19.06
C ALA A 163 27.33 -11.08 -20.03
N ASN A 164 26.21 -11.72 -19.77
CA ASN A 164 24.99 -11.66 -20.57
C ASN A 164 23.73 -11.59 -19.68
N ASP A 165 22.57 -11.35 -20.31
CA ASP A 165 21.27 -11.28 -19.64
C ASP A 165 20.97 -12.55 -18.83
N ALA A 166 21.29 -13.74 -19.37
CA ALA A 166 21.04 -15.02 -18.70
C ALA A 166 21.84 -15.14 -17.38
N ARG A 167 23.07 -14.64 -17.33
CA ARG A 167 23.88 -14.60 -16.10
C ARG A 167 23.27 -13.66 -15.08
N LEU A 168 22.88 -12.44 -15.49
CA LEU A 168 22.23 -11.49 -14.60
C LEU A 168 20.91 -12.02 -14.02
N ARG A 169 20.13 -12.82 -14.78
CA ARG A 169 18.92 -13.48 -14.29
C ARG A 169 19.20 -14.54 -13.22
N ARG A 170 20.30 -15.26 -13.35
CA ARG A 170 20.69 -16.34 -12.43
C ARG A 170 21.33 -15.84 -11.14
N LEU A 171 21.80 -14.58 -11.13
CA LEU A 171 22.37 -13.99 -9.91
C LEU A 171 21.34 -13.97 -8.78
N ASN A 172 21.77 -14.40 -7.61
CA ASN A 172 21.00 -14.29 -6.38
C ASN A 172 21.62 -13.22 -5.46
N GLU A 173 20.84 -12.77 -4.51
CA GLU A 173 21.20 -11.71 -3.58
C GLU A 173 22.41 -12.09 -2.73
N ALA A 174 22.51 -13.36 -2.31
CA ALA A 174 23.60 -13.85 -1.46
C ALA A 174 24.95 -13.82 -2.20
N GLU A 175 24.97 -14.12 -3.51
CA GLU A 175 26.17 -14.07 -4.34
C GLU A 175 26.70 -12.64 -4.47
N VAL A 176 25.79 -11.68 -4.69
CA VAL A 176 26.17 -10.26 -4.80
C VAL A 176 26.64 -9.72 -3.45
N MET A 177 25.93 -10.03 -2.37
CA MET A 177 26.30 -9.62 -1.02
C MET A 177 27.68 -10.17 -0.60
N ALA A 178 27.98 -11.43 -0.95
CA ALA A 178 29.29 -12.02 -0.67
C ALA A 178 30.42 -11.33 -1.44
N ARG A 179 30.12 -10.81 -2.64
CA ARG A 179 31.12 -10.11 -3.47
C ARG A 179 31.37 -8.67 -3.00
N TYR A 180 30.33 -8.01 -2.45
CA TYR A 180 30.38 -6.63 -1.96
C TYR A 180 30.04 -6.58 -0.46
N PRO A 181 30.93 -7.07 0.41
CA PRO A 181 30.67 -7.15 1.84
C PRO A 181 30.80 -5.80 2.56
N ASP A 182 31.30 -4.77 1.89
CA ASP A 182 31.51 -3.46 2.47
C ASP A 182 30.15 -2.79 2.83
N PRO A 183 29.86 -2.56 4.12
CA PRO A 183 28.63 -1.93 4.56
C PRO A 183 28.49 -0.47 4.09
N ALA A 184 29.60 0.17 3.66
CA ALA A 184 29.56 1.51 3.08
C ALA A 184 28.99 1.52 1.65
N THR A 185 29.00 0.38 0.96
CA THR A 185 28.40 0.25 -0.37
C THR A 185 26.90 0.12 -0.24
N GLU A 186 26.16 1.16 -0.65
CA GLU A 186 24.70 1.18 -0.53
C GLU A 186 24.02 0.56 -1.75
N LYS A 187 24.59 0.74 -2.93
CA LYS A 187 24.05 0.31 -4.23
C LYS A 187 25.12 -0.35 -5.09
N VAL A 188 24.76 -1.45 -5.72
CA VAL A 188 25.61 -2.10 -6.72
C VAL A 188 24.85 -2.15 -8.04
N ILE A 189 25.41 -1.53 -9.08
CA ILE A 189 24.88 -1.56 -10.44
C ILE A 189 25.69 -2.59 -11.21
N LEU A 190 25.06 -3.65 -11.65
CA LEU A 190 25.64 -4.74 -12.43
C LEU A 190 25.30 -4.54 -13.90
N VAL A 191 26.29 -4.32 -14.71
CA VAL A 191 26.15 -4.13 -16.15
C VAL A 191 26.83 -5.28 -16.87
N SER A 192 26.16 -5.88 -17.83
CA SER A 192 26.74 -6.84 -18.75
C SER A 192 26.67 -6.31 -20.17
N VAL A 193 27.77 -6.46 -20.88
CA VAL A 193 27.90 -6.10 -22.30
C VAL A 193 28.37 -7.34 -23.06
N ALA A 194 27.46 -7.90 -23.86
CA ALA A 194 27.75 -9.04 -24.71
C ALA A 194 27.79 -8.63 -26.19
N SER A 195 28.59 -9.32 -26.98
CA SER A 195 28.58 -9.16 -28.44
C SER A 195 28.28 -10.49 -29.09
N ALA A 196 27.17 -10.56 -29.84
CA ALA A 196 26.77 -11.74 -30.58
C ALA A 196 26.16 -11.32 -31.94
N ASN A 197 26.55 -12.01 -33.01
CA ASN A 197 26.03 -11.79 -34.37
C ASN A 197 26.08 -10.32 -34.85
N GLY A 198 27.14 -9.60 -34.48
CA GLY A 198 27.34 -8.20 -34.86
C GLY A 198 26.54 -7.18 -34.06
N ALA A 199 25.68 -7.62 -33.16
CA ALA A 199 24.96 -6.76 -32.24
C ALA A 199 25.62 -6.78 -30.85
N PHE A 200 25.47 -5.66 -30.12
CA PHE A 200 25.83 -5.54 -28.72
C PHE A 200 24.53 -5.58 -27.88
N GLU A 201 24.48 -6.48 -26.93
CA GLU A 201 23.43 -6.54 -25.92
C GLU A 201 23.96 -5.97 -24.61
N VAL A 202 23.34 -4.91 -24.14
CA VAL A 202 23.65 -4.27 -22.86
C VAL A 202 22.53 -4.56 -21.89
N SER A 203 22.85 -5.20 -20.77
CA SER A 203 21.85 -5.51 -19.72
C SER A 203 22.32 -4.93 -18.39
N CYS A 204 21.38 -4.46 -17.59
CA CYS A 204 21.66 -3.81 -16.32
C CYS A 204 20.71 -4.28 -15.22
N ARG A 205 21.25 -4.41 -13.99
CA ARG A 205 20.51 -4.76 -12.80
C ARG A 205 21.08 -4.07 -11.57
N GLU A 206 20.24 -3.54 -10.68
CA GLU A 206 20.65 -2.96 -9.40
C GLU A 206 20.51 -3.99 -8.27
N TYR A 207 21.48 -4.05 -7.38
CA TYR A 207 21.37 -4.63 -6.06
C TYR A 207 21.36 -3.51 -5.02
N ASP A 208 20.35 -3.48 -4.18
CA ASP A 208 20.26 -2.57 -3.05
C ASP A 208 20.68 -3.29 -1.78
N ALA A 209 21.79 -2.86 -1.16
CA ALA A 209 22.33 -3.50 0.04
C ALA A 209 21.46 -3.26 1.29
N ARG A 210 20.64 -2.21 1.33
CA ARG A 210 19.78 -1.92 2.47
C ARG A 210 18.59 -2.85 2.57
N ILE A 211 18.00 -3.21 1.42
CA ILE A 211 16.87 -4.12 1.34
C ILE A 211 17.26 -5.51 0.84
N GLN A 212 18.55 -5.72 0.53
CA GLN A 212 19.09 -7.00 0.05
C GLN A 212 18.28 -7.59 -1.10
N GLU A 213 17.86 -6.76 -2.05
CA GLU A 213 17.02 -7.16 -3.17
C GLU A 213 17.62 -6.72 -4.49
N LEU A 214 17.57 -7.60 -5.49
CA LEU A 214 17.93 -7.31 -6.87
C LEU A 214 16.73 -6.69 -7.62
N SER A 215 16.99 -5.67 -8.46
CA SER A 215 15.96 -5.10 -9.33
C SER A 215 15.61 -6.06 -10.48
N PRO A 216 14.50 -5.83 -11.20
CA PRO A 216 14.33 -6.40 -12.54
C PRO A 216 15.50 -6.05 -13.46
N ILE A 217 15.73 -6.88 -14.47
CA ILE A 217 16.75 -6.62 -15.47
C ILE A 217 16.16 -5.73 -16.56
N LEU A 218 16.95 -4.75 -16.97
CA LEU A 218 16.69 -3.93 -18.15
C LEU A 218 17.75 -4.28 -19.20
N SER A 219 17.32 -4.46 -20.45
CA SER A 219 18.21 -4.82 -21.56
C SER A 219 17.88 -4.02 -22.80
N GLU A 220 18.91 -3.62 -23.55
CA GLU A 220 18.78 -2.91 -24.82
C GLU A 220 19.85 -3.46 -25.80
N GLN A 221 19.53 -3.52 -27.09
CA GLN A 221 20.44 -3.97 -28.13
C GLN A 221 20.81 -2.82 -29.06
N THR A 222 22.07 -2.84 -29.55
CA THR A 222 22.58 -1.88 -30.53
C THR A 222 23.56 -2.51 -31.47
N TYR A 223 23.66 -1.98 -32.69
CA TYR A 223 24.72 -2.33 -33.66
C TYR A 223 25.88 -1.33 -33.62
N ASP A 224 25.71 -0.20 -32.95
CA ASP A 224 26.70 0.83 -32.81
C ASP A 224 27.48 0.69 -31.51
N VAL A 225 28.76 0.36 -31.63
CA VAL A 225 29.68 0.20 -30.52
C VAL A 225 29.87 1.50 -29.71
N GLN A 226 29.79 2.66 -30.38
CA GLN A 226 29.95 3.96 -29.70
C GLN A 226 28.77 4.31 -28.82
N SER A 227 27.61 3.76 -29.11
CA SER A 227 26.39 3.98 -28.29
C SER A 227 26.36 3.13 -27.02
N VAL A 228 27.16 2.06 -26.90
CA VAL A 228 27.16 1.12 -25.78
C VAL A 228 27.33 1.79 -24.42
N PRO A 229 28.30 2.71 -24.18
CA PRO A 229 28.44 3.37 -22.89
C PRO A 229 27.24 4.25 -22.55
N GLY A 230 26.67 4.94 -23.53
CA GLY A 230 25.49 5.76 -23.37
C GLY A 230 24.24 4.94 -22.98
N ILE A 231 24.05 3.78 -23.61
CA ILE A 231 22.99 2.82 -23.27
C ILE A 231 23.19 2.30 -21.84
N ALA A 232 24.42 1.90 -21.49
CA ALA A 232 24.72 1.42 -20.14
C ALA A 232 24.40 2.48 -19.06
N CYS A 233 24.72 3.76 -19.31
CA CYS A 233 24.37 4.86 -18.41
C CYS A 233 22.85 5.03 -18.28
N ARG A 234 22.08 4.97 -19.39
CA ARG A 234 20.61 5.05 -19.36
C ARG A 234 20.02 3.90 -18.59
N LEU A 235 20.47 2.66 -18.85
CA LEU A 235 19.96 1.48 -18.13
C LEU A 235 20.31 1.55 -16.64
N ALA A 236 21.52 2.03 -16.27
CA ALA A 236 21.90 2.26 -14.88
C ALA A 236 21.00 3.27 -14.19
N ARG A 237 20.62 4.35 -14.89
CA ARG A 237 19.65 5.33 -14.40
C ARG A 237 18.26 4.70 -14.22
N ASP A 238 17.84 3.89 -15.16
CA ASP A 238 16.47 3.37 -15.18
C ASP A 238 16.26 2.21 -14.20
N CYS A 239 17.31 1.43 -13.90
CA CYS A 239 17.26 0.40 -12.86
C CYS A 239 17.45 0.97 -11.45
N PHE A 240 18.01 2.18 -11.29
CA PHE A 240 18.24 2.80 -10.00
C PHE A 240 16.94 3.10 -9.24
N ARG A 241 16.88 2.66 -7.97
CA ARG A 241 15.75 2.80 -7.09
C ARG A 241 16.09 3.72 -5.92
N PRO A 242 15.68 5.00 -5.94
CA PRO A 242 15.89 5.93 -4.83
C PRO A 242 15.30 5.42 -3.52
N VAL A 243 15.98 5.72 -2.41
CA VAL A 243 15.61 5.31 -1.05
C VAL A 243 14.94 6.47 -0.32
N LEU A 244 13.79 6.19 0.24
CA LEU A 244 13.03 7.13 1.05
C LEU A 244 12.86 6.56 2.47
N MET A 245 13.10 7.38 3.47
CA MET A 245 12.88 7.04 4.88
C MET A 245 11.59 7.68 5.36
N PHE A 246 10.73 6.91 6.01
CA PHE A 246 9.50 7.41 6.59
C PHE A 246 9.79 8.45 7.68
N SER A 247 9.06 9.55 7.65
CA SER A 247 9.18 10.68 8.58
C SER A 247 7.92 10.90 9.39
N ALA A 248 6.79 11.11 8.72
CA ALA A 248 5.54 11.48 9.38
C ALA A 248 4.31 10.88 8.68
N GLN A 249 3.19 10.92 9.36
CA GLN A 249 1.90 10.44 8.88
C GLN A 249 0.81 11.45 9.23
N SER A 250 -0.14 11.67 8.32
CA SER A 250 -1.31 12.51 8.59
C SER A 250 -2.25 11.90 9.64
N ILE A 251 -3.09 12.72 10.26
CA ILE A 251 -4.04 12.30 11.30
C ILE A 251 -5.02 11.23 10.78
N ASP A 252 -5.46 11.35 9.54
CA ASP A 252 -6.36 10.39 8.87
C ASP A 252 -5.64 9.12 8.39
N ARG A 253 -4.30 9.08 8.56
CA ARG A 253 -3.42 7.97 8.16
C ARG A 253 -3.39 7.67 6.66
N SER A 254 -3.95 8.52 5.83
CA SER A 254 -3.98 8.34 4.37
C SER A 254 -2.73 8.89 3.69
N GLU A 255 -2.15 9.97 4.21
CA GLU A 255 -0.94 10.58 3.67
C GLU A 255 0.28 10.29 4.53
N LEU A 256 1.37 10.00 3.85
CA LEU A 256 2.67 9.69 4.44
C LEU A 256 3.71 10.69 3.93
N GLU A 257 4.64 11.04 4.80
CA GLU A 257 5.80 11.85 4.46
C GLU A 257 7.08 11.06 4.62
N PHE A 258 8.00 11.24 3.67
CA PHE A 258 9.29 10.58 3.61
C PHE A 258 10.40 11.60 3.36
N HIS A 259 11.59 11.31 3.86
CA HIS A 259 12.83 11.98 3.48
C HIS A 259 13.54 11.18 2.39
N LEU A 260 13.83 11.83 1.27
CA LEU A 260 14.58 11.26 0.16
C LEU A 260 16.08 11.37 0.42
N GLN A 261 16.82 10.27 0.31
CA GLN A 261 18.28 10.33 0.35
C GLN A 261 18.80 11.12 -0.85
N ALA A 262 19.79 11.96 -0.62
CA ALA A 262 20.35 12.88 -1.61
C ALA A 262 19.28 13.79 -2.26
N GLY A 263 18.15 14.05 -1.59
CA GLY A 263 17.03 14.83 -2.14
C GLY A 263 17.37 16.29 -2.39
N CYS A 264 18.35 16.83 -1.66
CA CYS A 264 18.90 18.19 -1.87
C CYS A 264 20.03 18.24 -2.92
N LEU A 265 20.48 17.08 -3.42
CA LEU A 265 21.53 16.99 -4.42
C LEU A 265 20.90 16.83 -5.82
N ILE A 266 20.67 17.97 -6.47
CA ILE A 266 19.99 17.99 -7.78
C ILE A 266 20.94 17.41 -8.84
N PRO A 267 20.53 16.36 -9.60
CA PRO A 267 21.33 15.82 -10.66
C PRO A 267 21.47 16.83 -11.81
N PRO A 268 22.65 16.93 -12.46
CA PRO A 268 22.86 17.81 -13.60
C PRO A 268 21.94 17.50 -14.78
N ASP A 269 21.62 16.22 -15.00
CA ASP A 269 20.67 15.77 -16.02
C ASP A 269 19.26 15.65 -15.41
N PRO A 270 18.28 16.45 -15.88
CA PRO A 270 16.89 16.36 -15.39
C PRO A 270 16.25 14.98 -15.59
N SER A 271 16.73 14.18 -16.56
CA SER A 271 16.23 12.82 -16.78
C SER A 271 16.57 11.87 -15.62
N ALA A 272 17.60 12.19 -14.83
CA ALA A 272 18.04 11.46 -13.65
C ALA A 272 17.30 11.90 -12.36
N ALA A 273 16.23 12.70 -12.48
CA ALA A 273 15.39 13.06 -11.35
C ALA A 273 14.96 11.80 -10.55
N GLN A 274 15.20 11.83 -9.24
CA GLN A 274 14.98 10.69 -8.37
C GLN A 274 13.51 10.34 -8.24
N ILE A 275 12.64 11.33 -8.03
CA ILE A 275 11.21 11.19 -7.75
C ILE A 275 10.42 12.16 -8.62
N ARG A 276 9.24 11.71 -9.06
CA ARG A 276 8.24 12.50 -9.78
C ARG A 276 6.86 12.29 -9.16
N GLU A 277 5.98 13.24 -9.32
CA GLU A 277 4.57 13.06 -8.96
C GLU A 277 3.96 11.90 -9.76
N GLY A 278 3.14 11.09 -9.09
CA GLY A 278 2.57 9.88 -9.67
C GLY A 278 3.45 8.62 -9.53
N ASP A 279 4.73 8.75 -9.15
CA ASP A 279 5.59 7.58 -8.94
C ASP A 279 5.02 6.64 -7.86
N VAL A 280 5.31 5.34 -8.04
CA VAL A 280 4.90 4.31 -7.09
C VAL A 280 6.09 3.87 -6.26
N LEU A 281 5.91 3.86 -4.95
CA LEU A 281 6.91 3.40 -3.99
C LEU A 281 6.47 2.04 -3.43
N ARG A 282 7.40 1.08 -3.39
CA ARG A 282 7.25 -0.16 -2.60
C ARG A 282 7.80 0.07 -1.20
N THR A 283 7.15 -0.55 -0.23
CA THR A 283 7.41 -0.29 1.17
C THR A 283 8.02 -1.50 1.87
N PHE A 284 8.96 -1.23 2.79
CA PHE A 284 9.72 -2.23 3.53
C PHE A 284 9.86 -1.80 4.99
N ILE A 285 9.93 -2.79 5.89
CA ILE A 285 10.28 -2.59 7.29
C ILE A 285 11.60 -3.31 7.55
N ARG A 286 12.61 -2.57 8.02
CA ARG A 286 13.90 -3.09 8.49
C ARG A 286 13.94 -3.04 10.00
N GLN A 287 14.32 -4.13 10.63
CA GLN A 287 14.62 -4.16 12.05
C GLN A 287 16.13 -4.35 12.21
N MET A 288 16.78 -3.37 12.82
CA MET A 288 18.21 -3.43 13.12
C MET A 288 18.43 -4.15 14.45
N ASP A 289 19.60 -4.78 14.62
CA ASP A 289 19.97 -5.35 15.90
C ASP A 289 20.25 -4.23 16.91
N ARG A 290 19.66 -4.33 18.10
CA ARG A 290 19.86 -3.34 19.18
C ARG A 290 21.30 -3.28 19.69
N ARG A 291 22.06 -4.39 19.60
CA ARG A 291 23.45 -4.49 20.06
C ARG A 291 24.45 -4.08 18.98
N SER A 292 24.07 -4.22 17.72
CA SER A 292 24.89 -3.91 16.55
C SER A 292 24.02 -3.19 15.54
N PRO A 293 23.90 -1.84 15.63
CA PRO A 293 22.97 -1.06 14.79
C PRO A 293 23.25 -1.18 13.29
N ASP A 294 24.42 -1.66 12.90
CA ASP A 294 24.79 -1.91 11.50
C ASP A 294 24.29 -3.27 10.98
N LYS A 295 23.87 -4.17 11.88
CA LYS A 295 23.40 -5.51 11.49
C LYS A 295 21.90 -5.54 11.32
N LEU A 296 21.48 -5.96 10.14
CA LEU A 296 20.08 -6.24 9.84
C LEU A 296 19.63 -7.51 10.57
N LYS A 297 18.60 -7.38 11.41
CA LYS A 297 17.98 -8.51 12.14
C LYS A 297 16.82 -9.11 11.34
N LEU A 298 15.97 -8.27 10.78
CA LEU A 298 14.80 -8.68 10.01
C LEU A 298 14.55 -7.65 8.91
N LEU A 299 14.27 -8.15 7.73
CA LEU A 299 13.76 -7.37 6.62
C LEU A 299 12.40 -7.95 6.21
N GLN A 300 11.39 -7.10 6.22
CA GLN A 300 10.04 -7.47 5.82
C GLN A 300 9.60 -6.59 4.65
N LYS A 301 9.38 -7.21 3.50
CA LYS A 301 8.69 -6.59 2.37
C LYS A 301 7.20 -6.52 2.69
N LEU A 302 6.59 -5.37 2.48
CA LEU A 302 5.16 -5.19 2.67
C LEU A 302 4.45 -5.47 1.34
N ASP A 303 3.95 -6.69 1.20
CA ASP A 303 3.18 -7.05 0.02
C ASP A 303 1.83 -6.31 0.01
N LEU A 304 1.33 -5.99 -1.18
CA LEU A 304 0.07 -5.29 -1.38
C LEU A 304 0.00 -3.94 -0.62
N CYS A 305 1.14 -3.28 -0.52
CA CYS A 305 1.27 -1.99 0.15
C CYS A 305 2.16 -1.08 -0.69
N TYR A 306 1.58 -0.05 -1.25
CA TYR A 306 2.24 0.92 -2.11
C TYR A 306 1.99 2.33 -1.58
N VAL A 307 2.86 3.27 -1.97
CA VAL A 307 2.65 4.69 -1.76
C VAL A 307 2.72 5.37 -3.13
N ARG A 308 1.68 6.12 -3.48
CA ARG A 308 1.68 6.96 -4.68
C ARG A 308 2.13 8.36 -4.31
N VAL A 309 3.18 8.83 -4.93
CA VAL A 309 3.72 10.17 -4.70
C VAL A 309 2.72 11.23 -5.18
N THR A 310 2.38 12.17 -4.31
CA THR A 310 1.48 13.30 -4.60
C THR A 310 2.22 14.61 -4.73
N SER A 311 3.34 14.77 -4.04
CA SER A 311 4.17 15.96 -4.16
C SER A 311 5.60 15.70 -3.68
N PHE A 312 6.52 16.49 -4.21
CA PHE A 312 7.92 16.52 -3.83
C PHE A 312 8.25 17.91 -3.29
N ASN A 313 9.12 17.98 -2.29
CA ASN A 313 9.57 19.23 -1.65
C ASN A 313 8.49 20.04 -0.90
N LYS A 314 7.42 19.38 -0.48
CA LYS A 314 6.40 20.00 0.37
C LYS A 314 6.25 19.19 1.65
N SER A 315 6.59 19.76 2.80
CA SER A 315 6.35 19.14 4.11
C SER A 315 4.88 19.19 4.51
N LEU A 316 4.47 18.32 5.42
CA LEU A 316 3.14 18.39 6.04
C LEU A 316 3.04 19.66 6.90
N PRO A 317 1.86 20.34 6.93
CA PRO A 317 1.68 21.51 7.79
C PRO A 317 1.92 21.14 9.26
N ALA A 318 2.56 22.05 10.00
CA ALA A 318 2.96 21.89 11.41
C ALA A 318 1.75 21.77 12.34
N GLY A 319 1.00 20.77 12.36
CA GLY A 319 -0.21 20.51 13.17
C GLY A 319 -0.73 19.10 12.97
N VAL A 320 -0.09 18.39 12.04
CA VAL A 320 -0.47 17.02 11.65
C VAL A 320 0.31 15.96 12.43
N ILE A 321 1.28 16.39 13.26
CA ILE A 321 2.04 15.49 14.15
C ILE A 321 1.09 15.00 15.23
N SER A 322 0.93 13.68 15.32
CA SER A 322 0.04 13.05 16.30
C SER A 322 0.38 13.50 17.72
N ALA A 323 -0.66 13.67 18.55
CA ALA A 323 -0.56 14.17 19.91
C ALA A 323 0.31 13.32 20.88
N GLU A 324 0.88 12.22 20.44
CA GLU A 324 1.78 11.35 21.21
C GLU A 324 3.23 11.84 21.28
N ASP A 325 3.58 12.93 20.54
CA ASP A 325 4.94 13.48 20.47
C ASP A 325 5.23 14.64 21.42
N LYS A 326 4.36 14.94 22.39
CA LYS A 326 4.52 16.09 23.29
C LYS A 326 5.65 15.98 24.31
N ASP A 327 6.26 14.81 24.48
CA ASP A 327 7.28 14.62 25.52
C ASP A 327 8.73 14.92 25.10
N LEU A 328 8.97 15.46 23.89
CA LEU A 328 10.30 15.87 23.45
C LEU A 328 10.32 17.35 23.01
N SER A 329 9.70 18.22 23.80
CA SER A 329 9.87 19.68 23.65
C SER A 329 11.24 20.08 24.19
N ILE A 330 12.24 20.12 23.34
CA ILE A 330 13.42 20.94 23.59
C ILE A 330 12.98 22.39 23.41
N GLU A 331 12.89 23.13 24.51
CA GLU A 331 12.70 24.57 24.51
C GLU A 331 13.86 25.24 23.74
N GLY A 332 13.65 25.49 22.47
CA GLY A 332 14.47 26.33 21.62
C GLY A 332 13.61 27.45 21.06
N LYS A 333 13.61 28.61 21.74
CA LYS A 333 13.11 29.89 21.24
C LYS A 333 13.65 30.15 19.84
N THR A 334 12.85 29.99 18.81
CA THR A 334 13.12 30.55 17.49
C THR A 334 12.07 31.61 17.20
N THR A 335 12.45 32.82 17.48
CA THR A 335 11.88 34.08 16.98
C THR A 335 11.92 34.06 15.45
N GLY A 336 10.81 34.44 14.84
CA GLY A 336 10.52 34.39 13.42
C GLY A 336 11.56 34.99 12.49
N SER A 337 11.78 34.27 11.44
CA SER A 337 11.96 34.81 10.10
C SER A 337 11.36 33.81 9.14
N SER A 338 10.44 34.28 8.32
CA SER A 338 9.87 33.58 7.18
C SER A 338 10.95 33.51 6.07
N GLU A 339 12.06 32.84 6.36
CA GLU A 339 12.99 32.40 5.31
C GLU A 339 12.39 31.20 4.64
N ALA A 340 12.22 31.28 3.33
CA ALA A 340 11.90 30.17 2.46
C ALA A 340 12.82 29.00 2.82
N VAL A 341 12.31 28.02 3.53
CA VAL A 341 13.01 26.77 3.80
C VAL A 341 13.28 26.14 2.44
N ILE A 342 14.48 26.37 1.94
CA ILE A 342 14.99 25.74 0.75
C ILE A 342 15.00 24.26 1.06
N ASP A 343 14.01 23.61 0.56
CA ASP A 343 13.95 22.24 0.14
C ASP A 343 14.74 21.21 0.96
N SER A 344 14.00 20.43 1.65
CA SER A 344 14.50 19.43 2.58
C SER A 344 14.44 17.99 2.06
N GLY A 345 14.18 17.78 0.76
CA GLY A 345 14.04 16.44 0.18
C GLY A 345 12.81 15.69 0.70
N HIS A 346 11.75 16.41 1.10
CA HIS A 346 10.49 15.82 1.53
C HIS A 346 9.68 15.29 0.36
N VAL A 347 9.13 14.09 0.51
CA VAL A 347 8.23 13.44 -0.45
C VAL A 347 6.96 13.08 0.26
N ARG A 348 5.82 13.53 -0.26
CA ARG A 348 4.51 13.14 0.20
C ARG A 348 3.90 12.10 -0.71
N GLY A 349 3.12 11.21 -0.13
CA GLY A 349 2.38 10.23 -0.90
C GLY A 349 1.17 9.69 -0.17
N VAL A 350 0.21 9.21 -0.95
CA VAL A 350 -0.99 8.55 -0.45
C VAL A 350 -0.72 7.06 -0.32
N LEU A 351 -1.06 6.51 0.84
CA LEU A 351 -0.96 5.08 1.12
C LEU A 351 -2.07 4.32 0.40
N ILE A 352 -1.68 3.30 -0.36
CA ILE A 352 -2.57 2.36 -1.03
C ILE A 352 -2.26 0.98 -0.49
N SER A 353 -3.06 0.50 0.46
CA SER A 353 -2.77 -0.76 1.15
C SER A 353 -4.01 -1.60 1.37
N HIS A 354 -3.81 -2.93 1.51
CA HIS A 354 -4.85 -3.88 1.81
C HIS A 354 -5.23 -3.83 3.31
N GLY A 355 -6.04 -2.87 3.69
CA GLY A 355 -6.74 -2.84 4.99
C GLY A 355 -5.88 -2.61 6.24
N PHE A 356 -4.58 -2.29 6.13
CA PHE A 356 -3.72 -1.98 7.25
C PHE A 356 -2.77 -0.81 6.95
N VAL A 357 -2.36 -0.11 8.01
CA VAL A 357 -1.36 0.95 7.93
C VAL A 357 -0.11 0.45 8.63
N PRO A 358 0.96 0.11 7.89
CA PRO A 358 2.18 -0.44 8.48
C PRO A 358 3.10 0.61 9.09
N PHE A 359 2.78 1.89 8.87
CA PHE A 359 3.60 3.02 9.31
C PHE A 359 3.13 3.57 10.66
N GLY A 360 4.06 4.19 11.41
CA GLY A 360 3.76 4.88 12.67
C GLY A 360 4.15 4.13 13.95
N GLY A 361 4.58 2.87 13.89
CA GLY A 361 5.12 2.15 15.06
C GLY A 361 6.55 2.60 15.37
N ARG A 362 6.78 3.25 16.51
CA ARG A 362 8.12 3.71 16.93
C ARG A 362 8.86 2.66 17.74
N GLY A 363 9.64 1.84 17.08
CA GLY A 363 10.72 1.12 17.74
C GLY A 363 12.05 1.76 17.37
N ARG A 364 12.91 2.13 18.33
CA ARG A 364 14.25 2.70 18.08
C ARG A 364 15.11 1.89 17.10
N SER A 365 14.79 0.62 16.90
CA SER A 365 15.47 -0.29 15.98
C SER A 365 14.70 -0.57 14.70
N MET A 366 13.52 0.04 14.47
CA MET A 366 12.73 -0.16 13.27
C MET A 366 12.90 1.03 12.32
N GLN A 367 13.26 0.72 11.09
CA GLN A 367 13.33 1.68 9.99
C GLN A 367 12.25 1.31 8.96
N GLN A 368 11.44 2.28 8.61
CA GLN A 368 10.40 2.15 7.59
C GLN A 368 10.90 2.84 6.32
N ILE A 369 11.04 2.06 5.28
CA ILE A 369 11.70 2.48 4.03
C ILE A 369 10.73 2.31 2.87
N ALA A 370 10.76 3.24 1.94
CA ALA A 370 10.13 3.10 0.65
C ALA A 370 11.16 3.21 -0.47
N LEU A 371 10.99 2.44 -1.53
CA LEU A 371 11.80 2.53 -2.74
C LEU A 371 10.91 2.86 -3.93
N ARG A 372 11.32 3.85 -4.70
CA ARG A 372 10.71 4.08 -6.00
C ARG A 372 10.98 2.88 -6.90
N GLN A 373 9.95 2.40 -7.57
CA GLN A 373 10.09 1.40 -8.62
C GLN A 373 9.54 1.97 -9.93
N ARG A 374 10.34 1.81 -10.97
CA ARG A 374 9.90 2.12 -12.33
C ARG A 374 9.34 0.86 -12.96
N PRO A 375 8.29 0.96 -13.79
CA PRO A 375 7.86 -0.16 -14.60
C PRO A 375 9.03 -0.65 -15.48
N SER A 376 9.34 -1.94 -15.39
CA SER A 376 10.36 -2.61 -16.21
C SER A 376 9.78 -3.27 -17.45
N ALA A 377 8.44 -3.36 -17.51
CA ALA A 377 7.71 -3.93 -18.63
C ALA A 377 6.43 -3.14 -18.87
N SER A 378 5.94 -3.13 -20.11
CA SER A 378 4.65 -2.52 -20.48
C SER A 378 3.45 -3.31 -19.97
N ARG A 379 3.67 -4.57 -19.55
CA ARG A 379 2.65 -5.50 -19.08
C ARG A 379 3.20 -6.39 -17.98
N SER A 380 2.37 -6.71 -16.99
CA SER A 380 2.65 -7.75 -15.98
C SER A 380 1.77 -8.96 -16.20
N ARG A 381 2.34 -10.14 -16.06
CA ARG A 381 1.60 -11.39 -15.91
C ARG A 381 1.54 -11.73 -14.43
N VAL A 382 0.34 -11.91 -13.90
CA VAL A 382 0.11 -12.12 -12.47
C VAL A 382 -0.60 -13.45 -12.26
N ARG A 383 0.04 -14.33 -11.51
CA ARG A 383 -0.55 -15.59 -11.06
C ARG A 383 -1.20 -15.38 -9.69
N LEU A 384 -2.49 -15.65 -9.59
CA LEU A 384 -3.23 -15.48 -8.33
C LEU A 384 -3.27 -16.80 -7.57
N VAL A 385 -2.90 -16.74 -6.28
CA VAL A 385 -3.00 -17.87 -5.34
C VAL A 385 -3.53 -17.36 -4.01
N LEU A 386 -4.20 -18.22 -3.22
CA LEU A 386 -4.53 -17.88 -1.84
C LEU A 386 -3.31 -18.04 -0.93
N GLN A 387 -3.16 -17.19 0.04
CA GLN A 387 -2.07 -17.28 1.04
C GLN A 387 -2.15 -18.60 1.83
N SER A 388 -3.36 -19.11 2.06
CA SER A 388 -3.61 -20.40 2.71
C SER A 388 -3.29 -21.61 1.82
N GLN A 389 -3.25 -21.45 0.49
CA GLN A 389 -3.05 -22.51 -0.49
C GLN A 389 -2.17 -22.02 -1.66
N PRO A 390 -0.88 -21.76 -1.43
CA PRO A 390 0.01 -21.14 -2.40
C PRO A 390 0.27 -22.01 -3.64
N ASP A 391 0.09 -23.33 -3.52
CA ASP A 391 0.32 -24.27 -4.62
C ASP A 391 -0.88 -24.41 -5.56
N ARG A 392 -2.04 -23.86 -5.19
CA ARG A 392 -3.27 -23.91 -5.99
C ARG A 392 -3.56 -22.57 -6.65
N PRO A 393 -3.37 -22.45 -7.97
CA PRO A 393 -3.72 -21.23 -8.70
C PRO A 393 -5.25 -21.05 -8.76
N LEU A 394 -5.70 -19.83 -8.79
CA LEU A 394 -7.12 -19.46 -8.91
C LEU A 394 -7.53 -19.46 -10.38
N ILE A 395 -8.00 -20.60 -10.88
CA ILE A 395 -8.35 -20.87 -12.28
C ILE A 395 -9.79 -20.39 -12.57
N CYS A 396 -9.98 -19.65 -13.67
CA CYS A 396 -11.29 -19.13 -14.11
C CYS A 396 -11.97 -18.20 -13.08
N TYR A 397 -11.18 -17.52 -12.25
CA TYR A 397 -11.71 -16.51 -11.32
C TYR A 397 -11.93 -15.19 -12.05
N ARG A 398 -13.04 -14.53 -11.71
CA ARG A 398 -13.32 -13.17 -12.21
C ARG A 398 -12.52 -12.16 -11.42
N VAL A 399 -11.83 -11.27 -12.13
CA VAL A 399 -11.10 -10.15 -11.56
C VAL A 399 -11.60 -8.86 -12.21
N ASP A 400 -12.15 -7.97 -11.40
CA ASP A 400 -12.53 -6.64 -11.87
C ASP A 400 -11.40 -5.65 -11.52
N LYS A 401 -10.77 -5.08 -12.54
CA LYS A 401 -9.73 -4.03 -12.42
C LYS A 401 -10.41 -2.66 -12.30
N VAL A 402 -10.10 -1.92 -11.24
CA VAL A 402 -10.73 -0.64 -10.92
C VAL A 402 -9.67 0.39 -10.55
N ALA A 403 -9.72 1.59 -11.14
CA ALA A 403 -8.73 2.64 -10.89
C ALA A 403 -8.81 3.24 -9.48
N LYS A 404 -10.02 3.33 -8.90
CA LYS A 404 -10.25 3.88 -7.56
C LYS A 404 -10.94 2.86 -6.66
N LEU A 405 -10.65 2.89 -5.36
CA LEU A 405 -11.32 2.04 -4.38
C LEU A 405 -12.82 2.39 -4.35
N ARG A 406 -13.65 1.36 -4.50
CA ARG A 406 -15.10 1.48 -4.30
C ARG A 406 -15.42 1.25 -2.83
N TYR A 407 -16.07 2.20 -2.19
CA TYR A 407 -16.55 2.08 -0.80
C TYR A 407 -17.98 1.56 -0.72
N ALA A 408 -18.77 1.71 -1.78
CA ALA A 408 -20.12 1.15 -1.94
C ALA A 408 -20.25 0.56 -3.34
N ASP A 409 -21.30 -0.21 -3.59
CA ASP A 409 -21.66 -0.76 -4.92
C ASP A 409 -22.11 0.33 -5.93
N THR A 410 -21.43 1.47 -5.91
CA THR A 410 -21.65 2.51 -6.92
C THR A 410 -21.18 1.96 -8.26
N SER A 411 -22.15 1.68 -9.10
CA SER A 411 -22.03 1.16 -10.47
C SER A 411 -21.20 2.05 -11.41
N ASP A 412 -20.86 3.26 -10.99
CA ASP A 412 -20.34 4.33 -11.86
C ASP A 412 -18.83 4.34 -12.05
N VAL A 413 -18.07 3.52 -11.30
CA VAL A 413 -16.63 3.42 -11.54
C VAL A 413 -16.37 2.39 -12.63
N PRO A 414 -15.82 2.81 -13.79
CA PRO A 414 -15.54 1.90 -14.87
C PRO A 414 -14.62 0.78 -14.39
N SER A 415 -15.02 -0.46 -14.65
CA SER A 415 -14.24 -1.64 -14.34
C SER A 415 -13.98 -2.45 -15.59
N VAL A 416 -12.75 -2.90 -15.72
CA VAL A 416 -12.38 -3.87 -16.76
C VAL A 416 -12.42 -5.26 -16.12
N ARG A 417 -13.27 -6.12 -16.68
CA ARG A 417 -13.41 -7.51 -16.24
C ARG A 417 -12.39 -8.38 -16.96
N ILE A 418 -11.63 -9.15 -16.20
CA ILE A 418 -10.62 -10.09 -16.67
C ILE A 418 -10.92 -11.45 -16.02
N LEU A 419 -10.66 -12.54 -16.73
CA LEU A 419 -10.72 -13.89 -16.17
C LEU A 419 -9.31 -14.45 -16.08
N THR A 420 -8.99 -15.10 -14.98
CA THR A 420 -7.75 -15.87 -14.88
C THR A 420 -7.80 -17.09 -15.81
N ASP A 421 -6.67 -17.40 -16.43
CA ASP A 421 -6.51 -18.53 -17.32
C ASP A 421 -6.43 -19.88 -16.57
N ARG A 422 -6.13 -20.96 -17.30
CA ARG A 422 -5.95 -22.31 -16.73
C ARG A 422 -4.74 -22.45 -15.79
N ASN A 423 -3.83 -21.49 -15.80
CA ASN A 423 -2.69 -21.43 -14.89
C ASN A 423 -2.96 -20.49 -13.69
N GLY A 424 -4.17 -19.90 -13.62
CA GLY A 424 -4.51 -18.87 -12.64
C GLY A 424 -3.82 -17.53 -12.92
N GLU A 425 -3.40 -17.29 -14.16
CA GLU A 425 -2.68 -16.09 -14.59
C GLU A 425 -3.63 -15.10 -15.27
N LEU A 426 -3.33 -13.82 -15.12
CA LEU A 426 -3.97 -12.72 -15.84
C LEU A 426 -2.89 -11.73 -16.31
N GLU A 427 -3.16 -11.07 -17.44
CA GLU A 427 -2.30 -10.03 -17.96
C GLU A 427 -2.88 -8.66 -17.63
N ILE A 428 -2.01 -7.74 -17.16
CA ILE A 428 -2.39 -6.38 -16.79
C ILE A 428 -1.41 -5.41 -17.44
N ASP A 429 -1.94 -4.55 -18.33
CA ASP A 429 -1.16 -3.50 -18.97
C ASP A 429 -0.88 -2.37 -17.98
N VAL A 430 0.30 -1.77 -18.11
CA VAL A 430 0.69 -0.55 -17.39
C VAL A 430 -0.09 0.63 -17.98
N ASP A 431 -0.73 1.38 -17.09
CA ASP A 431 -1.38 2.64 -17.43
C ASP A 431 -0.56 3.78 -16.82
N PRO A 432 0.06 4.64 -17.64
CA PRO A 432 0.88 5.75 -17.14
C PRO A 432 0.08 6.77 -16.30
N GLU A 433 -1.21 6.95 -16.59
CA GLU A 433 -2.07 7.86 -15.84
C GLU A 433 -2.51 7.27 -14.51
N ASN A 434 -2.71 5.93 -14.47
CA ASN A 434 -3.12 5.20 -13.28
C ASN A 434 -2.13 4.06 -12.99
N PRO A 435 -0.96 4.34 -12.41
CA PRO A 435 0.08 3.35 -12.19
C PRO A 435 -0.29 2.30 -11.13
N THR A 436 -1.42 2.47 -10.43
CA THR A 436 -1.93 1.54 -9.42
C THR A 436 -3.43 1.31 -9.62
N PHE A 437 -3.85 0.06 -9.44
CA PHE A 437 -5.24 -0.36 -9.55
C PHE A 437 -5.68 -1.11 -8.30
N TRP A 438 -7.00 -1.24 -8.15
CA TRP A 438 -7.60 -2.20 -7.23
C TRP A 438 -8.11 -3.40 -8.02
N LEU A 439 -7.72 -4.58 -7.58
CA LEU A 439 -8.18 -5.85 -8.12
C LEU A 439 -9.22 -6.43 -7.16
N TYR A 440 -10.43 -6.60 -7.66
CA TYR A 440 -11.53 -7.26 -6.96
C TYR A 440 -11.64 -8.68 -7.49
N VAL A 441 -11.23 -9.66 -6.71
CA VAL A 441 -11.19 -11.06 -7.10
C VAL A 441 -12.43 -11.78 -6.60
N TYR A 442 -13.18 -12.40 -7.52
CA TYR A 442 -14.44 -13.07 -7.22
C TYR A 442 -14.37 -14.56 -7.49
N SER A 443 -15.01 -15.35 -6.60
CA SER A 443 -15.39 -16.73 -6.84
C SER A 443 -16.89 -16.78 -7.13
N GLY A 444 -17.27 -16.90 -8.40
CA GLY A 444 -18.67 -16.72 -8.80
C GLY A 444 -19.20 -15.32 -8.47
N SER A 445 -20.18 -15.23 -7.58
CA SER A 445 -20.71 -13.97 -7.06
C SER A 445 -19.99 -13.48 -5.79
N LEU A 446 -19.24 -14.34 -5.12
CA LEU A 446 -18.59 -14.01 -3.84
C LEU A 446 -17.27 -13.26 -4.07
N LEU A 447 -17.13 -12.08 -3.47
CA LEU A 447 -15.87 -11.34 -3.42
C LEU A 447 -14.92 -12.01 -2.43
N LEU A 448 -13.79 -12.53 -2.92
CA LEU A 448 -12.75 -13.19 -2.12
C LEU A 448 -11.74 -12.21 -1.54
N ALA A 449 -11.28 -11.29 -2.38
CA ALA A 449 -10.25 -10.35 -1.99
C ALA A 449 -10.38 -9.04 -2.77
N ARG A 450 -9.93 -7.96 -2.14
CA ARG A 450 -9.84 -6.62 -2.71
C ARG A 450 -8.44 -6.10 -2.42
N VAL A 451 -7.58 -6.10 -3.43
CA VAL A 451 -6.15 -5.82 -3.25
C VAL A 451 -5.64 -4.77 -4.21
N PRO A 452 -4.72 -3.89 -3.78
CA PRO A 452 -4.05 -2.98 -4.67
C PRO A 452 -2.96 -3.72 -5.47
N TYR A 453 -2.74 -3.26 -6.69
CA TYR A 453 -1.68 -3.77 -7.57
C TYR A 453 -1.06 -2.65 -8.40
N ALA A 454 0.25 -2.71 -8.59
CA ALA A 454 1.02 -1.82 -9.45
C ALA A 454 1.66 -2.65 -10.57
N PRO A 455 1.13 -2.62 -11.81
CA PRO A 455 1.67 -3.39 -12.91
C PRO A 455 3.01 -2.85 -13.42
N GLY A 456 3.75 -3.67 -14.14
CA GLY A 456 5.05 -3.33 -14.72
C GLY A 456 6.23 -3.43 -13.76
N LEU A 457 6.00 -3.56 -12.46
CA LEU A 457 7.09 -3.66 -11.48
C LEU A 457 7.84 -5.00 -11.57
N VAL A 458 7.10 -6.06 -11.85
CA VAL A 458 7.64 -7.39 -12.09
C VAL A 458 6.93 -7.97 -13.32
N PRO A 459 7.66 -8.47 -14.33
CA PRO A 459 7.06 -9.03 -15.54
C PRO A 459 6.19 -10.26 -15.28
N LEU A 460 6.61 -11.12 -14.36
CA LEU A 460 5.86 -12.29 -13.89
C LEU A 460 5.86 -12.27 -12.35
N ASP A 461 4.67 -12.13 -11.77
CA ASP A 461 4.48 -12.05 -10.33
C ASP A 461 3.51 -13.14 -9.84
N THR A 462 3.75 -13.67 -8.63
CA THR A 462 2.82 -14.57 -7.96
C THR A 462 2.20 -13.83 -6.77
N MET A 463 0.98 -13.38 -6.95
CA MET A 463 0.25 -12.64 -5.94
C MET A 463 -0.45 -13.59 -4.96
N LYS A 464 -0.01 -13.57 -3.71
CA LYS A 464 -0.64 -14.29 -2.61
C LYS A 464 -1.78 -13.46 -2.03
N LEU A 465 -2.99 -13.82 -2.36
CA LEU A 465 -4.18 -13.11 -1.89
C LEU A 465 -4.51 -13.53 -0.46
N PRO A 466 -4.82 -12.57 0.44
CA PRO A 466 -5.45 -12.91 1.70
C PRO A 466 -6.86 -13.45 1.43
N ASP A 467 -7.28 -14.46 2.19
CA ASP A 467 -8.68 -14.88 2.19
C ASP A 467 -9.48 -13.93 3.10
N ASP A 468 -10.03 -12.89 2.50
CA ASP A 468 -10.76 -11.82 3.17
C ASP A 468 -12.28 -11.96 3.07
N SER A 469 -12.78 -13.05 2.49
CA SER A 469 -14.22 -13.25 2.26
C SER A 469 -15.06 -13.00 3.52
N LEU A 470 -14.58 -13.47 4.66
CA LEU A 470 -15.25 -13.28 5.95
C LEU A 470 -15.29 -11.80 6.37
N ARG A 471 -14.17 -11.09 6.28
CA ARG A 471 -14.10 -9.66 6.60
C ARG A 471 -14.99 -8.84 5.67
N LEU A 472 -14.94 -9.13 4.37
CA LEU A 472 -15.73 -8.42 3.37
C LEU A 472 -17.24 -8.66 3.53
N SER A 473 -17.62 -9.88 3.92
CA SER A 473 -19.02 -10.20 4.27
C SER A 473 -19.51 -9.39 5.46
N VAL A 474 -18.67 -9.25 6.51
CA VAL A 474 -19.00 -8.41 7.68
C VAL A 474 -19.05 -6.94 7.29
N GLU A 475 -18.09 -6.45 6.51
CA GLU A 475 -18.06 -5.07 6.02
C GLU A 475 -19.35 -4.74 5.25
N GLY A 476 -19.79 -5.64 4.35
CA GLY A 476 -21.06 -5.51 3.63
C GLY A 476 -22.28 -5.46 4.58
N GLY A 477 -22.34 -6.35 5.57
CA GLY A 477 -23.40 -6.31 6.59
C GLY A 477 -23.43 -5.02 7.40
N LEU A 478 -22.25 -4.50 7.75
CA LEU A 478 -22.14 -3.22 8.47
C LEU A 478 -22.52 -2.01 7.61
N TYR A 479 -22.35 -2.07 6.28
CA TYR A 479 -22.86 -1.01 5.40
C TYR A 479 -24.38 -0.95 5.41
N LEU A 480 -25.06 -2.10 5.26
CA LEU A 480 -26.51 -2.16 5.34
C LEU A 480 -27.03 -1.66 6.69
N PHE A 481 -26.42 -2.12 7.77
CA PHE A 481 -26.70 -1.64 9.12
C PHE A 481 -26.54 -0.12 9.25
N ARG A 482 -25.47 0.45 8.71
CA ARG A 482 -25.24 1.91 8.75
C ARG A 482 -26.33 2.66 7.99
N ASP A 483 -26.71 2.18 6.82
CA ASP A 483 -27.72 2.83 5.99
C ASP A 483 -29.06 2.79 6.69
N GLU A 484 -29.45 1.66 7.30
CA GLU A 484 -30.66 1.55 8.12
C GLU A 484 -30.64 2.48 9.34
N LEU A 485 -29.49 2.60 10.03
CA LEU A 485 -29.31 3.55 11.13
C LEU A 485 -29.50 4.99 10.67
N VAL A 486 -28.92 5.37 9.52
CA VAL A 486 -29.05 6.72 8.94
C VAL A 486 -30.53 7.00 8.59
N ASP A 487 -31.20 6.05 7.96
CA ASP A 487 -32.62 6.17 7.61
C ASP A 487 -33.48 6.33 8.85
N SER A 488 -33.27 5.54 9.90
CA SER A 488 -33.95 5.65 11.16
C SER A 488 -33.76 7.03 11.81
N VAL A 489 -32.53 7.56 11.81
CA VAL A 489 -32.26 8.91 12.34
C VAL A 489 -32.91 10.00 11.48
N ALA A 490 -32.94 9.84 10.17
CA ALA A 490 -33.59 10.79 9.26
C ALA A 490 -35.12 10.78 9.45
N LEU A 491 -35.75 9.60 9.50
CA LEU A 491 -37.20 9.45 9.78
C LEU A 491 -37.56 10.06 11.14
N LYS A 492 -36.75 9.84 12.17
CA LYS A 492 -36.95 10.48 13.48
C LYS A 492 -36.95 12.00 13.35
N ALA A 493 -36.01 12.59 12.61
CA ALA A 493 -35.95 14.04 12.41
C ALA A 493 -37.20 14.57 11.66
N VAL A 494 -37.69 13.81 10.66
CA VAL A 494 -38.91 14.15 9.90
C VAL A 494 -40.14 14.11 10.82
N HIS A 495 -40.34 13.02 11.58
CA HIS A 495 -41.49 12.90 12.47
C HIS A 495 -41.47 13.94 13.60
N MET A 496 -40.29 14.28 14.15
CA MET A 496 -40.14 15.39 15.10
C MET A 496 -40.52 16.74 14.47
N SER A 497 -40.18 16.98 13.22
CA SER A 497 -40.58 18.19 12.50
C SER A 497 -42.09 18.25 12.27
N LEU A 498 -42.71 17.11 11.90
CA LEU A 498 -44.16 17.01 11.75
C LEU A 498 -44.88 17.22 13.09
N ALA A 499 -44.35 16.67 14.18
CA ALA A 499 -44.88 16.88 15.54
C ALA A 499 -44.83 18.37 15.95
N ARG A 500 -43.72 19.07 15.67
CA ARG A 500 -43.59 20.52 15.91
C ARG A 500 -44.61 21.30 15.12
N LYS A 501 -44.77 20.99 13.81
CA LYS A 501 -45.73 21.65 12.95
C LYS A 501 -47.18 21.44 13.46
N ALA A 502 -47.54 20.20 13.79
CA ALA A 502 -48.88 19.89 14.32
C ALA A 502 -49.16 20.60 15.67
N ALA A 503 -48.15 20.70 16.55
CA ALA A 503 -48.27 21.45 17.81
C ALA A 503 -48.41 22.96 17.57
N ASP A 504 -47.74 23.52 16.56
CA ASP A 504 -47.88 24.93 16.20
C ASP A 504 -49.26 25.24 15.62
N GLU A 505 -49.87 24.31 14.92
CA GLU A 505 -51.22 24.41 14.34
C GLU A 505 -52.32 24.09 15.35
N GLY A 506 -51.99 23.65 16.58
CA GLY A 506 -52.97 23.19 17.58
C GLY A 506 -53.65 21.86 17.19
N ASN A 507 -53.11 21.13 16.23
CA ASN A 507 -53.67 19.86 15.74
C ASN A 507 -53.19 18.70 16.63
N VAL A 508 -53.94 18.41 17.69
CA VAL A 508 -53.62 17.34 18.66
C VAL A 508 -53.63 15.96 18.01
N ALA A 509 -54.57 15.70 17.09
CA ALA A 509 -54.63 14.40 16.40
C ALA A 509 -53.42 14.16 15.50
N GLY A 510 -52.98 15.20 14.76
CA GLY A 510 -51.78 15.14 13.94
C GLY A 510 -50.50 14.97 14.77
N LEU A 511 -50.43 15.61 15.94
CA LEU A 511 -49.30 15.46 16.87
C LEU A 511 -49.19 14.02 17.39
N GLU A 512 -50.30 13.43 17.88
CA GLU A 512 -50.30 12.06 18.41
C GLU A 512 -50.01 11.03 17.31
N ALA A 513 -50.44 11.28 16.06
CA ALA A 513 -50.09 10.44 14.93
C ALA A 513 -48.55 10.48 14.64
N ALA A 514 -47.94 11.67 14.69
CA ALA A 514 -46.51 11.83 14.52
C ALA A 514 -45.71 11.15 15.67
N ILE A 515 -46.17 11.28 16.91
CA ILE A 515 -45.54 10.62 18.07
C ILE A 515 -45.65 9.10 17.94
N LYS A 516 -46.78 8.57 17.52
CA LYS A 516 -46.95 7.12 17.29
C LYS A 516 -45.99 6.59 16.23
N GLN A 517 -45.70 7.37 15.19
CA GLN A 517 -44.70 7.01 14.19
C GLN A 517 -43.28 7.03 14.79
N LEU A 518 -42.96 7.99 15.66
CA LEU A 518 -41.68 8.05 16.39
C LEU A 518 -41.48 6.84 17.30
N ASP A 519 -42.52 6.43 18.03
CA ASP A 519 -42.48 5.27 18.92
C ASP A 519 -42.34 3.94 18.14
N GLY A 520 -42.77 3.92 16.88
CA GLY A 520 -42.64 2.77 15.99
C GLY A 520 -41.25 2.61 15.36
N LEU A 521 -40.33 3.60 15.50
CA LEU A 521 -39.01 3.51 14.94
C LEU A 521 -38.09 2.55 15.73
N PRO A 522 -37.16 1.86 15.06
CA PRO A 522 -36.20 0.98 15.72
C PRO A 522 -35.43 1.69 16.81
N GLY A 523 -35.37 1.11 17.99
CA GLY A 523 -34.65 1.63 19.14
C GLY A 523 -33.18 1.18 19.15
N LYS A 524 -32.41 1.69 20.11
CA LYS A 524 -31.01 1.32 20.32
C LYS A 524 -30.78 -0.19 20.45
N GLU A 525 -31.67 -0.85 21.17
CA GLU A 525 -31.61 -2.29 21.46
C GLU A 525 -31.75 -3.14 20.19
N HIS A 526 -32.58 -2.70 19.25
CA HIS A 526 -32.73 -3.34 17.94
C HIS A 526 -31.37 -3.32 17.19
N PHE A 527 -30.78 -2.15 17.06
CA PHE A 527 -29.50 -1.98 16.38
C PHE A 527 -28.32 -2.71 17.09
N GLU A 528 -28.30 -2.74 18.41
CA GLU A 528 -27.33 -3.53 19.19
C GLU A 528 -27.49 -5.03 18.92
N SER A 529 -28.71 -5.51 18.82
CA SER A 529 -29.03 -6.90 18.49
C SER A 529 -28.55 -7.27 17.08
N GLU A 530 -28.84 -6.42 16.08
CA GLU A 530 -28.39 -6.63 14.71
C GLU A 530 -26.86 -6.59 14.57
N LEU A 531 -26.22 -5.60 15.21
CA LEU A 531 -24.76 -5.54 15.24
C LEU A 531 -24.14 -6.81 15.83
N ASN A 532 -24.72 -7.34 16.90
CA ASN A 532 -24.28 -8.58 17.53
C ASN A 532 -24.58 -9.82 16.65
N ALA A 533 -25.67 -9.81 15.90
CA ALA A 533 -26.01 -10.88 14.96
C ALA A 533 -24.98 -10.98 13.81
N VAL A 534 -24.42 -9.87 13.37
CA VAL A 534 -23.32 -9.83 12.38
C VAL A 534 -21.97 -10.22 13.03
N ARG A 535 -21.68 -9.67 14.21
CA ARG A 535 -20.38 -9.79 14.90
C ARG A 535 -20.12 -11.22 15.39
N THR A 536 -21.05 -11.82 16.11
CA THR A 536 -20.80 -13.07 16.84
C THR A 536 -20.43 -14.23 15.92
N PRO A 537 -21.19 -14.55 14.85
CA PRO A 537 -20.84 -15.65 13.95
C PRO A 537 -19.53 -15.38 13.18
N ALA A 538 -19.24 -14.10 12.90
CA ALA A 538 -18.01 -13.74 12.20
C ALA A 538 -16.77 -13.97 13.08
N ILE A 539 -16.82 -13.63 14.36
CA ILE A 539 -15.72 -13.89 15.31
C ILE A 539 -15.51 -15.38 15.46
N VAL A 540 -16.57 -16.17 15.63
CA VAL A 540 -16.47 -17.64 15.74
C VAL A 540 -15.81 -18.24 14.49
N LYS A 541 -16.19 -17.80 13.28
CA LYS A 541 -15.57 -18.25 12.03
C LYS A 541 -14.09 -17.85 11.93
N ALA A 542 -13.74 -16.63 12.36
CA ALA A 542 -12.36 -16.16 12.36
C ALA A 542 -11.47 -16.97 13.32
N ASP A 543 -12.01 -17.36 14.49
CA ASP A 543 -11.33 -18.23 15.46
C ASP A 543 -11.17 -19.65 14.90
N GLN A 544 -12.17 -20.20 14.23
CA GLN A 544 -12.09 -21.50 13.55
C GLN A 544 -11.02 -21.51 12.45
N GLN A 545 -10.90 -20.41 11.70
CA GLN A 545 -9.87 -20.21 10.67
C GLN A 545 -8.48 -19.91 11.24
N LYS A 546 -8.34 -19.79 12.57
CA LYS A 546 -7.09 -19.40 13.26
C LYS A 546 -6.46 -18.13 12.69
N ASN A 547 -7.31 -17.17 12.27
CA ASN A 547 -6.88 -15.91 11.67
C ASN A 547 -7.09 -14.72 12.64
N PRO A 548 -6.15 -14.46 13.56
CA PRO A 548 -6.27 -13.41 14.55
C PRO A 548 -6.27 -11.99 13.94
N SER A 549 -5.71 -11.83 12.74
CA SER A 549 -5.69 -10.56 12.04
C SER A 549 -7.09 -10.17 11.57
N VAL A 550 -7.79 -11.10 10.91
CA VAL A 550 -9.18 -10.91 10.46
C VAL A 550 -10.09 -10.66 11.68
N LYS A 551 -9.94 -11.45 12.76
CA LYS A 551 -10.70 -11.25 14.01
C LYS A 551 -10.56 -9.83 14.56
N ARG A 552 -9.32 -9.34 14.74
CA ARG A 552 -9.07 -7.97 15.22
C ARG A 552 -9.69 -6.90 14.32
N LYS A 553 -9.65 -7.12 13.01
CA LYS A 553 -10.23 -6.18 12.05
C LYS A 553 -11.77 -6.14 12.17
N ILE A 554 -12.43 -7.31 12.28
CA ILE A 554 -13.87 -7.42 12.50
C ILE A 554 -14.25 -6.72 13.80
N GLU A 555 -13.52 -6.98 14.89
CA GLU A 555 -13.75 -6.34 16.19
C GLU A 555 -13.62 -4.82 16.12
N SER A 556 -12.61 -4.32 15.39
CA SER A 556 -12.40 -2.88 15.18
C SER A 556 -13.56 -2.25 14.39
N LEU A 557 -14.03 -2.88 13.31
CA LEU A 557 -15.16 -2.40 12.52
C LEU A 557 -16.45 -2.35 13.34
N CYS A 558 -16.74 -3.42 14.08
CA CYS A 558 -17.93 -3.48 14.93
C CYS A 558 -17.87 -2.47 16.09
N ARG A 559 -16.67 -2.22 16.65
CA ARG A 559 -16.48 -1.21 17.71
C ARG A 559 -16.78 0.19 17.18
N SER A 560 -16.22 0.58 16.03
CA SER A 560 -16.49 1.87 15.42
C SER A 560 -17.98 2.09 15.16
N MET A 561 -18.70 1.04 14.75
CA MET A 561 -20.14 1.11 14.54
C MET A 561 -20.91 1.24 15.86
N SER A 562 -20.50 0.53 16.92
CA SER A 562 -21.07 0.66 18.26
C SER A 562 -20.87 2.06 18.85
N GLU A 563 -19.72 2.68 18.62
CA GLU A 563 -19.44 4.06 19.03
C GLU A 563 -20.37 5.05 18.31
N SER A 564 -20.57 4.86 17.00
CA SER A 564 -21.54 5.66 16.23
C SER A 564 -22.96 5.50 16.77
N LEU A 565 -23.39 4.27 17.01
CA LEU A 565 -24.70 3.98 17.60
C LEU A 565 -24.89 4.67 18.96
N THR A 566 -23.88 4.60 19.83
CA THR A 566 -23.91 5.26 21.14
C THR A 566 -24.02 6.78 20.99
N THR A 567 -23.36 7.37 19.99
CA THR A 567 -23.43 8.81 19.71
C THR A 567 -24.83 9.24 19.26
N PHE A 568 -25.47 8.45 18.38
CA PHE A 568 -26.83 8.76 17.89
C PHE A 568 -27.93 8.55 18.97
N TYR A 569 -27.81 7.51 19.78
CA TYR A 569 -28.76 7.15 20.83
C TYR A 569 -28.27 7.51 22.24
N ALA A 570 -27.47 8.57 22.39
CA ALA A 570 -27.00 9.05 23.69
C ALA A 570 -28.19 9.31 24.64
N THR A 571 -28.05 8.92 25.90
CA THR A 571 -29.09 9.05 26.93
C THR A 571 -29.60 10.48 27.09
N ASP A 572 -28.69 11.46 26.99
CA ASP A 572 -29.03 12.87 27.05
C ASP A 572 -29.89 13.34 25.87
N LYS A 573 -29.67 12.78 24.66
CA LYS A 573 -30.50 13.08 23.49
C LYS A 573 -31.91 12.50 23.67
N ARG A 574 -32.02 11.25 24.13
CA ARG A 574 -33.31 10.62 24.40
C ARG A 574 -34.13 11.41 25.42
N ARG A 575 -33.48 11.85 26.51
CA ARG A 575 -34.13 12.67 27.52
C ARG A 575 -34.63 14.01 26.95
N LYS A 576 -33.80 14.69 26.16
CA LYS A 576 -34.18 15.94 25.49
C LYS A 576 -35.34 15.77 24.53
N ASP A 577 -35.32 14.68 23.74
CA ASP A 577 -36.42 14.37 22.82
C ASP A 577 -37.74 14.11 23.58
N ALA A 578 -37.70 13.36 24.69
CA ALA A 578 -38.87 13.12 25.54
C ALA A 578 -39.39 14.42 26.17
N GLU A 579 -38.52 15.27 26.72
CA GLU A 579 -38.88 16.58 27.26
C GLU A 579 -39.48 17.50 26.18
N GLU A 580 -38.97 17.43 24.96
CA GLU A 580 -39.52 18.19 23.83
C GLU A 580 -40.91 17.71 23.43
N ILE A 581 -41.11 16.40 23.32
CA ILE A 581 -42.40 15.80 23.00
C ILE A 581 -43.45 16.23 24.03
N GLU A 582 -43.13 16.21 25.34
CA GLU A 582 -44.04 16.64 26.38
C GLU A 582 -44.39 18.13 26.27
N LYS A 583 -43.42 18.99 25.98
CA LYS A 583 -43.64 20.43 25.70
C LYS A 583 -44.54 20.64 24.49
N LEU A 584 -44.38 19.84 23.43
CA LEU A 584 -45.21 19.91 22.24
C LEU A 584 -46.66 19.50 22.55
N ARG A 585 -46.89 18.47 23.37
CA ARG A 585 -48.23 18.08 23.85
C ARG A 585 -48.92 19.20 24.60
N GLN A 586 -48.24 19.81 25.57
CA GLN A 586 -48.78 20.93 26.35
C GLN A 586 -49.09 22.14 25.46
N SER A 587 -48.23 22.48 24.51
CA SER A 587 -48.46 23.56 23.55
C SER A 587 -49.66 23.29 22.64
N ALA A 588 -49.78 22.08 22.10
CA ALA A 588 -50.92 21.73 21.24
C ALA A 588 -52.26 21.78 21.98
N GLN A 589 -52.28 21.25 23.20
CA GLN A 589 -53.50 21.28 24.05
C GLN A 589 -53.91 22.73 24.40
N SER A 590 -52.96 23.59 24.75
CA SER A 590 -53.28 24.98 25.08
C SER A 590 -53.79 25.77 23.86
N LYS A 591 -53.24 25.55 22.68
CA LYS A 591 -53.67 26.17 21.42
C LYS A 591 -55.05 25.64 20.99
N ALA A 592 -55.29 24.33 21.10
CA ALA A 592 -56.60 23.73 20.80
C ALA A 592 -57.72 24.27 21.70
N ALA A 593 -57.44 24.55 22.99
CA ALA A 593 -58.39 25.15 23.93
C ALA A 593 -58.71 26.62 23.60
N THR A 594 -57.83 27.34 22.92
CA THR A 594 -58.03 28.76 22.58
C THR A 594 -58.60 28.98 21.18
N MET A 595 -58.67 27.95 20.32
CA MET A 595 -59.31 28.06 19.02
C MET A 595 -60.84 28.03 19.10
N PRO A 596 -61.56 28.99 18.47
CA PRO A 596 -63.00 28.94 18.42
C PRO A 596 -63.47 27.66 17.69
N PRO A 597 -64.58 27.04 18.08
CA PRO A 597 -65.08 25.84 17.43
C PRO A 597 -65.31 26.11 15.94
N PRO A 598 -64.92 25.13 15.06
CA PRO A 598 -65.13 25.30 13.63
C PRO A 598 -66.57 25.64 13.35
N THR A 599 -66.78 26.81 12.74
CA THR A 599 -68.12 27.19 12.23
C THR A 599 -68.51 26.13 11.20
N SER A 600 -69.46 25.29 11.56
CA SER A 600 -70.06 24.31 10.65
C SER A 600 -70.56 25.00 9.39
N PRO A 601 -70.29 24.45 8.18
CA PRO A 601 -70.80 25.02 6.94
C PRO A 601 -72.28 25.03 6.79
#